data_97567f509395a0674980e8bf40faafeb
#
_entry.id   97567f509395a0674980e8bf40faafeb
#
_cell.length_a   1.000
_cell.length_b   1.000
_cell.length_c   1.000
_cell.angle_alpha   90.00
_cell.angle_beta   90.00
_cell.angle_gamma   90.00
#
_symmetry.space_group_name_H-M   'P 1'
#
loop_
_entity.id
_entity.type
_entity.pdbx_description
1 polymer ?
#
loop_
_entity_poly.entity_id
_entity_poly.type
_entity_poly.pdbx_seq_one_letter_code
_entity_poly.pdbx_strand_id
1 'polypeptide(L)' 'MENKIQLSKDEIIMGFVASCVEDVADTLCVDYSEAYQRMDAVNMIEEYIIPNYEVLHSESRKNVTEGLIDTLKRWEESV' A
#
# COMPACT_ATOMS: atom_id res chain seq x y z
N MET A 1 -1.91 -0.41 36.39
CA MET A 1 -2.29 -0.96 35.22
C MET A 1 -1.77 -0.19 34.04
N GLU A 2 -1.43 -0.81 33.10
CA GLU A 2 -0.91 -0.13 32.05
C GLU A 2 -1.92 -0.05 30.99
N ASN A 3 -1.85 0.95 30.23
CA ASN A 3 -2.71 1.15 29.15
C ASN A 3 -2.05 0.77 27.92
N LYS A 4 -2.26 -0.46 27.53
CA LYS A 4 -1.74 -0.84 26.30
C LYS A 4 -2.66 -0.41 25.24
N ILE A 5 -2.19 0.38 24.33
CA ILE A 5 -2.99 0.74 23.18
C ILE A 5 -2.83 -0.36 22.18
N GLN A 6 -3.87 -1.11 21.96
CA GLN A 6 -3.84 -2.16 20.99
C GLN A 6 -4.61 -1.74 19.77
N LEU A 7 -3.94 -1.72 18.63
CA LEU A 7 -4.62 -1.41 17.38
C LEU A 7 -5.37 -2.64 16.89
N SER A 8 -6.54 -2.43 16.32
CA SER A 8 -7.25 -3.52 15.68
C SER A 8 -6.50 -3.94 14.44
N LYS A 9 -6.83 -5.12 13.93
CA LYS A 9 -6.17 -5.58 12.72
C LYS A 9 -6.44 -4.63 11.56
N ASP A 10 -7.65 -4.08 11.48
CA ASP A 10 -7.97 -3.13 10.43
C ASP A 10 -7.09 -1.89 10.51
N GLU A 11 -6.84 -1.40 11.72
CA GLU A 11 -5.97 -0.23 11.88
C GLU A 11 -4.54 -0.53 11.47
N ILE A 12 -4.07 -1.71 11.80
CA ILE A 12 -2.73 -2.12 11.42
C ILE A 12 -2.61 -2.20 9.91
N ILE A 13 -3.61 -2.80 9.26
CA ILE A 13 -3.60 -2.92 7.81
C ILE A 13 -3.67 -1.55 7.15
N MET A 14 -4.50 -0.66 7.65
CA MET A 14 -4.59 0.68 7.07
C MET A 14 -3.29 1.46 7.25
N GLY A 15 -2.60 1.24 8.37
CA GLY A 15 -1.28 1.83 8.55
C GLY A 15 -0.29 1.31 7.52
N PHE A 16 -0.37 0.03 7.22
CA PHE A 16 0.48 -0.57 6.21
C PHE A 16 0.15 0.01 4.82
N VAL A 17 -1.14 0.17 4.51
CA VAL A 17 -1.56 0.76 3.24
C VAL A 17 -0.99 2.16 3.10
N ALA A 18 -1.08 2.96 4.17
CA ALA A 18 -0.54 4.32 4.13
C ALA A 18 0.95 4.33 3.85
N SER A 19 1.69 3.40 4.47
CA SER A 19 3.13 3.27 4.20
C SER A 19 3.40 2.90 2.76
N CYS A 20 2.59 2.01 2.21
CA CYS A 20 2.75 1.60 0.82
C CYS A 20 2.53 2.76 -0.13
N VAL A 21 1.49 3.55 0.11
CA VAL A 21 1.22 4.71 -0.74
C VAL A 21 2.36 5.71 -0.65
N GLU A 22 2.88 5.93 0.57
CA GLU A 22 3.98 6.85 0.78
C GLU A 22 5.23 6.41 0.01
N ASP A 23 5.54 5.12 0.09
CA ASP A 23 6.72 4.60 -0.58
C ASP A 23 6.59 4.68 -2.11
N VAL A 24 5.39 4.42 -2.62
CA VAL A 24 5.13 4.54 -4.05
C VAL A 24 5.27 6.00 -4.48
N ALA A 25 4.68 6.92 -3.69
CA ALA A 25 4.77 8.34 -3.99
C ALA A 25 6.22 8.82 -4.03
N ASP A 26 7.00 8.42 -3.04
CA ASP A 26 8.41 8.81 -2.98
C ASP A 26 9.18 8.28 -4.19
N THR A 27 8.95 7.04 -4.54
CA THR A 27 9.69 6.41 -5.63
C THR A 27 9.31 7.01 -6.98
N LEU A 28 8.03 7.32 -7.16
CA LEU A 28 7.55 7.92 -8.41
C LEU A 28 7.73 9.44 -8.44
N CYS A 29 8.16 10.03 -7.33
CA CYS A 29 8.33 11.47 -7.21
C CYS A 29 7.04 12.23 -7.46
N VAL A 30 5.96 11.73 -6.88
CA VAL A 30 4.67 12.41 -6.95
C VAL A 30 4.16 12.63 -5.52
N ASP A 31 3.12 13.44 -5.38
CA ASP A 31 2.50 13.65 -4.09
C ASP A 31 1.81 12.39 -3.60
N TYR A 32 1.71 12.27 -2.27
CA TYR A 32 0.98 11.17 -1.66
C TYR A 32 -0.44 11.08 -2.24
N SER A 33 -1.10 12.22 -2.35
CA SER A 33 -2.46 12.27 -2.85
C SER A 33 -2.56 11.73 -4.28
N GLU A 34 -1.60 12.07 -5.11
CA GLU A 34 -1.60 11.57 -6.49
C GLU A 34 -1.37 10.08 -6.54
N ALA A 35 -0.42 9.56 -5.75
CA ALA A 35 -0.17 8.13 -5.70
C ALA A 35 -1.41 7.39 -5.22
N TYR A 36 -2.04 7.91 -4.17
CA TYR A 36 -3.23 7.30 -3.63
C TYR A 36 -4.35 7.23 -4.67
N GLN A 37 -4.57 8.33 -5.39
CA GLN A 37 -5.62 8.39 -6.38
C GLN A 37 -5.38 7.41 -7.52
N ARG A 38 -4.12 7.27 -7.94
CA ARG A 38 -3.81 6.32 -9.00
C ARG A 38 -4.07 4.89 -8.56
N MET A 39 -3.65 4.56 -7.33
CA MET A 39 -3.83 3.22 -6.80
C MET A 39 -5.30 2.91 -6.57
N ASP A 40 -6.04 3.90 -6.10
CA ASP A 40 -7.46 3.72 -5.84
C ASP A 40 -8.26 3.59 -7.13
N ALA A 41 -7.85 4.30 -8.17
CA ALA A 41 -8.56 4.27 -9.45
C ALA A 41 -8.58 2.89 -10.08
N VAL A 42 -7.57 2.06 -9.79
CA VAL A 42 -7.55 0.68 -10.29
C VAL A 42 -7.88 -0.33 -9.19
N ASN A 43 -8.40 0.16 -8.06
CA ASN A 43 -8.80 -0.66 -6.91
C ASN A 43 -7.66 -1.50 -6.34
N MET A 44 -6.44 -1.01 -6.47
CA MET A 44 -5.27 -1.77 -6.05
C MET A 44 -5.20 -1.92 -4.55
N ILE A 45 -5.68 -0.93 -3.79
CA ILE A 45 -5.65 -1.00 -2.35
C ILE A 45 -6.53 -2.14 -1.87
N GLU A 46 -7.75 -2.22 -2.37
CA GLU A 46 -8.71 -3.22 -1.88
C GLU A 46 -8.56 -4.58 -2.54
N GLU A 47 -8.05 -4.62 -3.76
CA GLU A 47 -7.96 -5.89 -4.47
C GLU A 47 -6.57 -6.50 -4.45
N TYR A 48 -5.54 -5.73 -4.12
CA TYR A 48 -4.20 -6.27 -4.10
C TYR A 48 -3.53 -6.12 -2.73
N ILE A 49 -3.51 -4.92 -2.17
CA ILE A 49 -2.73 -4.69 -0.94
C ILE A 49 -3.39 -5.35 0.27
N ILE A 50 -4.67 -5.06 0.50
CA ILE A 50 -5.34 -5.58 1.69
C ILE A 50 -5.42 -7.10 1.68
N PRO A 51 -5.84 -7.76 0.57
CA PRO A 51 -5.91 -9.21 0.58
C PRO A 51 -4.57 -9.90 0.75
N ASN A 52 -3.48 -9.23 0.37
CA ASN A 52 -2.16 -9.82 0.44
C ASN A 52 -1.33 -9.28 1.60
N TYR A 53 -1.96 -8.64 2.56
CA TYR A 53 -1.26 -8.01 3.67
C TYR A 53 -0.30 -8.97 4.37
N GLU A 54 -0.75 -10.19 4.62
CA GLU A 54 0.08 -11.14 5.37
C GLU A 54 1.39 -11.46 4.65
N VAL A 55 1.34 -11.52 3.34
CA VAL A 55 2.53 -11.78 2.55
C VAL A 55 3.37 -10.51 2.41
N LEU A 56 2.71 -9.42 2.08
CA LEU A 56 3.43 -8.19 1.78
C LEU A 56 4.16 -7.61 2.99
N HIS A 57 3.54 -7.67 4.16
CA HIS A 57 4.16 -7.03 5.31
C HIS A 57 5.36 -7.80 5.83
N SER A 58 5.57 -9.02 5.37
CA SER A 58 6.73 -9.79 5.77
C SER A 58 7.92 -9.62 4.82
N GLU A 59 7.75 -8.85 3.75
CA GLU A 59 8.83 -8.61 2.82
C GLU A 59 9.47 -7.26 3.06
N SER A 60 10.63 -7.03 2.48
CA SER A 60 11.30 -5.75 2.64
C SER A 60 10.48 -4.65 1.97
N ARG A 61 10.59 -3.43 2.51
CA ARG A 61 9.84 -2.33 1.94
C ARG A 61 10.24 -2.09 0.49
N LYS A 62 11.51 -2.24 0.18
CA LYS A 62 11.97 -2.04 -1.19
C LYS A 62 11.31 -3.01 -2.14
N ASN A 63 11.27 -4.29 -1.78
CA ASN A 63 10.64 -5.30 -2.63
C ASN A 63 9.17 -5.05 -2.79
N VAL A 64 8.49 -4.69 -1.70
CA VAL A 64 7.07 -4.40 -1.76
C VAL A 64 6.81 -3.22 -2.68
N THR A 65 7.57 -2.15 -2.53
CA THR A 65 7.38 -0.94 -3.33
C THR A 65 7.58 -1.22 -4.81
N GLU A 66 8.63 -1.95 -5.15
CA GLU A 66 8.89 -2.28 -6.54
C GLU A 66 7.76 -3.11 -7.13
N GLY A 67 7.27 -4.08 -6.38
CA GLY A 67 6.17 -4.90 -6.83
C GLY A 67 4.88 -4.13 -6.98
N LEU A 68 4.63 -3.19 -6.06
CA LEU A 68 3.44 -2.36 -6.14
C LEU A 68 3.46 -1.47 -7.38
N ILE A 69 4.60 -0.86 -7.66
CA ILE A 69 4.71 0.01 -8.82
C ILE A 69 4.52 -0.79 -10.10
N ASP A 70 5.14 -1.96 -10.17
CA ASP A 70 4.99 -2.81 -11.33
C ASP A 70 3.54 -3.21 -11.54
N THR A 71 2.87 -3.61 -10.46
CA THR A 71 1.46 -3.99 -10.50
C THR A 71 0.59 -2.79 -10.90
N LEU A 72 0.88 -1.63 -10.32
CA LEU A 72 0.10 -0.43 -10.63
C LEU A 72 0.17 -0.11 -12.12
N LYS A 73 1.37 -0.15 -12.68
CA LYS A 73 1.53 0.18 -14.09
C LYS A 73 0.81 -0.82 -14.97
N ARG A 74 0.87 -2.10 -14.62
CA ARG A 74 0.17 -3.11 -15.40
C ARG A 74 -1.34 -2.94 -15.34
N TRP A 75 -1.86 -2.63 -14.16
CA TRP A 75 -3.30 -2.46 -14.00
C TRP A 75 -3.78 -1.18 -14.68
N GLU A 76 -2.94 -0.14 -14.66
CA GLU A 76 -3.31 1.09 -15.37
C GLU A 76 -3.37 0.87 -16.87
N GLU A 77 -2.53 0.00 -17.40
CA GLU A 77 -2.52 -0.25 -18.84
C GLU A 77 -3.70 -1.07 -19.29
N SER A 78 -4.32 -1.82 -18.39
CA SER A 78 -5.42 -2.70 -18.81
C SER A 78 -6.78 -2.06 -18.65
N VAL A 79 -6.87 -0.81 -18.24
CA VAL A 79 -8.17 -0.13 -18.15
C VAL A 79 -8.41 0.75 -19.37
#